data_b212c84e017e7fb5065b1d5f2207d35b
#
_entry.id   b212c84e017e7fb5065b1d5f2207d35b
#
_cell.length_a   1.000
_cell.length_b   1.000
_cell.length_c   1.000
_cell.angle_alpha   90.00
_cell.angle_beta   90.00
_cell.angle_gamma   90.00
#
_symmetry.space_group_name_H-M   'P 1'
#
loop_
_entity.id
_entity.type
_entity.pdbx_description
1 polymer ?
#
loop_
_entity_poly.entity_id
_entity_poly.type
_entity_poly.pdbx_seq_one_letter_code
_entity_poly.pdbx_strand_id
1 'polypeptide(L)'
;MERTLFAATALLIATAAVSTAQEANAPEQAPPGDPFVQVSDALPLPEFIPGLGTLFVDPATLPAGPFLAYDHDGKLSATVYMTPLEELQNGTAYDDLATASDTVTGVDIYYNAGHPGVDKPHAHVVLFHDPDAKARLAK
;
A
#
# COMPACT_ATOMS: atom_id res chain seq x y z
N MET A 1 -54.36 -48.95 -17.91
CA MET A 1 -53.77 -48.30 -16.71
C MET A 1 -52.44 -47.83 -17.07
N GLU A 2 -52.31 -46.57 -17.49
CA GLU A 2 -51.05 -45.96 -17.85
C GLU A 2 -50.48 -45.30 -16.62
N ARG A 3 -49.28 -45.74 -16.24
CA ARG A 3 -48.46 -45.09 -15.18
C ARG A 3 -47.51 -44.10 -15.82
N THR A 4 -47.83 -42.83 -15.73
CA THR A 4 -46.97 -41.75 -16.12
C THR A 4 -45.90 -41.53 -15.04
N LEU A 5 -44.65 -41.84 -15.36
CA LEU A 5 -43.49 -41.46 -14.55
C LEU A 5 -43.14 -40.01 -14.82
N PHE A 6 -43.26 -39.14 -13.82
CA PHE A 6 -42.68 -37.79 -13.83
C PHE A 6 -41.21 -37.89 -13.40
N ALA A 7 -40.33 -37.68 -14.36
CA ALA A 7 -38.92 -37.49 -14.06
C ALA A 7 -38.71 -36.05 -13.61
N ALA A 8 -38.40 -35.84 -12.33
CA ALA A 8 -38.00 -34.55 -11.80
C ALA A 8 -36.53 -34.36 -12.09
N THR A 9 -36.22 -33.48 -13.07
CA THR A 9 -34.86 -33.06 -13.35
C THR A 9 -34.46 -31.97 -12.34
N ALA A 10 -33.66 -32.33 -11.37
CA ALA A 10 -33.07 -31.36 -10.44
C ALA A 10 -31.95 -30.57 -11.17
N LEU A 11 -32.19 -29.30 -11.44
CA LEU A 11 -31.18 -28.39 -11.99
C LEU A 11 -30.27 -27.93 -10.84
N LEU A 12 -29.06 -28.49 -10.77
CA LEU A 12 -28.00 -27.99 -9.88
C LEU A 12 -27.50 -26.67 -10.43
N ILE A 13 -27.86 -25.56 -9.81
CA ILE A 13 -27.28 -24.27 -10.06
C ILE A 13 -25.98 -24.22 -9.25
N ALA A 14 -24.84 -24.45 -9.91
CA ALA A 14 -23.54 -24.22 -9.35
C ALA A 14 -23.33 -22.69 -9.27
N THR A 15 -23.51 -22.11 -8.10
CA THR A 15 -23.06 -20.73 -7.82
C THR A 15 -21.55 -20.71 -7.78
N ALA A 16 -20.91 -20.31 -8.88
CA ALA A 16 -19.50 -19.96 -8.88
C ALA A 16 -19.34 -18.76 -7.96
N ALA A 17 -18.70 -18.95 -6.80
CA ALA A 17 -18.24 -17.86 -5.98
C ALA A 17 -17.15 -17.13 -6.78
N VAL A 18 -17.49 -15.99 -7.34
CA VAL A 18 -16.50 -15.04 -7.89
C VAL A 18 -15.76 -14.51 -6.69
N SER A 19 -14.59 -15.07 -6.41
CA SER A 19 -13.61 -14.47 -5.50
C SER A 19 -13.11 -13.21 -6.20
N THR A 20 -13.74 -12.08 -5.90
CA THR A 20 -13.15 -10.79 -6.22
C THR A 20 -11.91 -10.68 -5.37
N ALA A 21 -10.73 -10.83 -5.97
CA ALA A 21 -9.50 -10.33 -5.39
C ALA A 21 -9.77 -8.85 -5.13
N GLN A 22 -9.94 -8.50 -3.86
CA GLN A 22 -10.13 -7.13 -3.45
C GLN A 22 -8.79 -6.46 -3.69
N GLU A 23 -8.68 -5.69 -4.78
CA GLU A 23 -7.62 -4.73 -4.93
C GLU A 23 -7.74 -3.82 -3.72
N ALA A 24 -6.78 -3.95 -2.81
CA ALA A 24 -6.78 -3.21 -1.57
C ALA A 24 -6.30 -1.79 -1.87
N ASN A 25 -7.20 -0.97 -2.41
CA ASN A 25 -7.04 0.46 -2.34
C ASN A 25 -7.07 0.82 -0.85
N ALA A 26 -5.99 1.44 -0.37
CA ALA A 26 -5.93 1.90 1.00
C ALA A 26 -7.06 2.90 1.27
N PRO A 27 -7.59 2.96 2.50
CA PRO A 27 -8.58 3.94 2.86
C PRO A 27 -8.09 5.35 2.55
N GLU A 28 -8.97 6.18 1.98
CA GLU A 28 -8.65 7.58 1.68
C GLU A 28 -8.43 8.42 2.94
N GLN A 29 -8.89 7.94 4.10
CA GLN A 29 -8.74 8.58 5.40
C GLN A 29 -7.98 7.70 6.40
N ALA A 30 -7.02 8.31 7.11
CA ALA A 30 -6.31 7.67 8.22
C ALA A 30 -7.21 7.50 9.46
N PRO A 31 -6.99 6.47 10.28
CA PRO A 31 -6.03 5.38 10.08
C PRO A 31 -6.52 4.32 9.09
N PRO A 32 -5.62 3.65 8.36
CA PRO A 32 -6.03 2.64 7.38
C PRO A 32 -6.58 1.34 7.98
N GLY A 33 -6.38 1.12 9.28
CA GLY A 33 -6.76 -0.13 9.95
C GLY A 33 -5.76 -1.27 9.73
N ASP A 34 -6.08 -2.45 10.30
CA ASP A 34 -5.23 -3.63 10.20
C ASP A 34 -5.00 -4.05 8.72
N PRO A 35 -3.80 -4.54 8.37
CA PRO A 35 -2.63 -4.84 9.21
C PRO A 35 -1.66 -3.65 9.42
N PHE A 36 -2.03 -2.44 9.01
CA PHE A 36 -1.16 -1.27 9.04
C PHE A 36 -1.01 -0.71 10.46
N VAL A 37 0.23 -0.38 10.81
CA VAL A 37 0.59 0.31 12.05
C VAL A 37 1.24 1.65 11.72
N GLN A 38 1.03 2.66 12.57
CA GLN A 38 1.69 3.94 12.41
C GLN A 38 3.19 3.80 12.69
N VAL A 39 4.02 4.31 11.80
CA VAL A 39 5.47 4.13 11.87
C VAL A 39 6.06 4.77 13.13
N SER A 40 5.55 5.92 13.56
CA SER A 40 6.00 6.60 14.79
C SER A 40 5.68 5.85 16.09
N ASP A 41 4.75 4.90 16.07
CA ASP A 41 4.46 4.05 17.23
C ASP A 41 5.50 2.92 17.38
N ALA A 42 6.12 2.52 16.28
CA ALA A 42 7.10 1.43 16.25
C ALA A 42 8.56 1.92 16.24
N LEU A 43 8.83 3.11 15.75
CA LEU A 43 10.16 3.68 15.54
C LEU A 43 10.26 5.08 16.15
N PRO A 44 11.45 5.52 16.58
CA PRO A 44 11.68 6.85 17.13
C PRO A 44 11.72 7.92 16.03
N LEU A 45 10.64 8.05 15.29
CA LEU A 45 10.43 9.02 14.21
C LEU A 45 9.30 9.98 14.59
N PRO A 46 9.30 11.21 14.06
CA PRO A 46 8.17 12.11 14.22
C PRO A 46 6.88 11.49 13.69
N GLU A 47 5.75 11.85 14.29
CA GLU A 47 4.43 11.43 13.81
C GLU A 47 4.17 11.90 12.37
N PHE A 48 4.55 13.14 12.07
CA PHE A 48 4.52 13.71 10.73
C PHE A 48 5.94 13.99 10.25
N ILE A 49 6.29 13.43 9.09
CA ILE A 49 7.62 13.61 8.48
C ILE A 49 7.44 14.55 7.28
N PRO A 50 8.02 15.77 7.31
CA PRO A 50 7.93 16.69 6.18
C PRO A 50 8.37 16.04 4.87
N GLY A 51 7.52 16.12 3.86
CA GLY A 51 7.71 15.48 2.57
C GLY A 51 7.15 14.06 2.45
N LEU A 52 6.89 13.37 3.57
CA LEU A 52 6.34 12.01 3.61
C LEU A 52 5.01 11.90 4.36
N GLY A 53 4.70 12.85 5.26
CA GLY A 53 3.47 12.83 6.04
C GLY A 53 3.46 11.87 7.23
N THR A 54 2.28 11.52 7.70
CA THR A 54 2.06 10.46 8.70
C THR A 54 2.06 9.13 7.97
N LEU A 55 3.01 8.25 8.32
CA LEU A 55 3.24 6.98 7.64
C LEU A 55 2.61 5.81 8.38
N PHE A 56 1.98 4.93 7.61
CA PHE A 56 1.50 3.62 8.07
C PHE A 56 2.11 2.52 7.21
N VAL A 57 2.45 1.39 7.80
CA VAL A 57 3.05 0.25 7.11
C VAL A 57 2.52 -1.07 7.66
N ASP A 58 2.36 -2.07 6.80
CA ASP A 58 2.23 -3.46 7.23
C ASP A 58 3.62 -3.96 7.66
N PRO A 59 3.84 -4.34 8.92
CA PRO A 59 5.14 -4.81 9.39
C PRO A 59 5.70 -5.99 8.59
N ALA A 60 4.85 -6.80 7.97
CA ALA A 60 5.27 -7.93 7.16
C ALA A 60 5.98 -7.51 5.86
N THR A 61 5.83 -6.24 5.42
CA THR A 61 6.43 -5.72 4.18
C THR A 61 7.73 -4.96 4.39
N LEU A 62 8.18 -4.82 5.64
CA LEU A 62 9.42 -4.10 5.95
C LEU A 62 10.66 -4.82 5.36
N PRO A 63 11.70 -4.08 4.94
CA PRO A 63 11.82 -2.62 4.98
C PRO A 63 11.20 -1.89 3.78
N ALA A 64 10.83 -2.59 2.71
CA ALA A 64 10.48 -1.98 1.44
C ALA A 64 9.14 -1.21 1.45
N GLY A 65 8.16 -1.70 2.17
CA GLY A 65 6.79 -1.17 2.13
C GLY A 65 5.85 -1.98 1.23
N PRO A 66 4.68 -1.44 0.88
CA PRO A 66 4.35 -0.01 0.79
C PRO A 66 4.12 0.67 2.14
N PHE A 67 4.54 1.93 2.22
CA PHE A 67 4.14 2.84 3.27
C PHE A 67 3.02 3.73 2.74
N LEU A 68 1.95 3.87 3.51
CA LEU A 68 0.83 4.74 3.20
C LEU A 68 1.07 6.11 3.83
N ALA A 69 1.10 7.16 3.03
CA ALA A 69 1.40 8.52 3.46
C ALA A 69 0.13 9.36 3.51
N TYR A 70 -0.19 9.86 4.69
CA TYR A 70 -1.34 10.73 4.94
C TYR A 70 -0.89 12.14 5.31
N ASP A 71 -1.62 13.14 4.84
CA ASP A 71 -1.39 14.54 5.19
C ASP A 71 -1.91 14.88 6.61
N HIS A 72 -1.79 16.16 7.02
CA HIS A 72 -2.25 16.62 8.33
C HIS A 72 -3.76 16.48 8.56
N ASP A 73 -4.54 16.43 7.48
CA ASP A 73 -6.00 16.23 7.56
C ASP A 73 -6.36 14.74 7.52
N GLY A 74 -5.37 13.86 7.50
CA GLY A 74 -5.54 12.41 7.42
C GLY A 74 -5.94 11.93 6.02
N LYS A 75 -5.75 12.74 4.97
CA LYS A 75 -6.04 12.35 3.61
C LYS A 75 -4.88 11.57 3.02
N LEU A 76 -5.17 10.41 2.39
CA LEU A 76 -4.19 9.63 1.63
C LEU A 76 -3.57 10.50 0.52
N SER A 77 -2.26 10.62 0.52
CA SER A 77 -1.54 11.53 -0.35
C SER A 77 -0.47 10.85 -1.19
N ALA A 78 0.15 9.80 -0.68
CA ALA A 78 1.19 9.09 -1.42
C ALA A 78 1.34 7.62 -0.98
N THR A 79 1.95 6.83 -1.84
CA THR A 79 2.56 5.54 -1.52
C THR A 79 4.08 5.72 -1.52
N VAL A 80 4.76 5.20 -0.51
CA VAL A 80 6.23 5.30 -0.40
C VAL A 80 6.84 3.91 -0.35
N TYR A 81 7.93 3.72 -1.09
CA TYR A 81 8.79 2.55 -1.02
C TYR A 81 10.19 2.95 -0.60
N MET A 82 10.85 2.09 0.15
CA MET A 82 12.24 2.22 0.58
C MET A 82 13.03 1.04 0.02
N THR A 83 13.84 1.28 -1.01
CA THR A 83 14.59 0.23 -1.70
C THR A 83 16.06 0.30 -1.31
N PRO A 84 16.60 -0.66 -0.52
CA PRO A 84 18.00 -0.69 -0.14
C PRO A 84 18.91 -0.76 -1.38
N LEU A 85 19.88 0.13 -1.47
CA LEU A 85 20.78 0.20 -2.64
C LEU A 85 21.63 -1.05 -2.80
N GLU A 86 22.08 -1.65 -1.70
CA GLU A 86 22.84 -2.89 -1.70
C GLU A 86 22.05 -4.04 -2.36
N GLU A 87 20.76 -4.14 -2.06
CA GLU A 87 19.91 -5.17 -2.65
C GLU A 87 19.73 -4.96 -4.15
N LEU A 88 19.50 -3.71 -4.59
CA LEU A 88 19.44 -3.38 -6.01
C LEU A 88 20.76 -3.68 -6.73
N GLN A 89 21.90 -3.34 -6.12
CA GLN A 89 23.24 -3.65 -6.65
C GLN A 89 23.49 -5.15 -6.77
N ASN A 90 22.93 -5.95 -5.86
CA ASN A 90 23.02 -7.40 -5.87
C ASN A 90 22.01 -8.08 -6.81
N GLY A 91 21.22 -7.30 -7.54
CA GLY A 91 20.27 -7.79 -8.53
C GLY A 91 18.89 -8.13 -7.98
N THR A 92 18.55 -7.72 -6.75
CA THR A 92 17.19 -7.84 -6.23
C THR A 92 16.27 -6.98 -7.07
N ALA A 93 15.18 -7.57 -7.58
CA ALA A 93 14.11 -6.87 -8.26
C ALA A 93 12.93 -6.65 -7.30
N TYR A 94 12.28 -5.50 -7.44
CA TYR A 94 11.04 -5.14 -6.75
C TYR A 94 9.95 -5.03 -7.81
N ASP A 95 9.31 -6.13 -8.10
CA ASP A 95 8.31 -6.25 -9.15
C ASP A 95 6.89 -6.25 -8.56
N ASP A 96 5.91 -5.84 -9.35
CA ASP A 96 4.48 -5.89 -9.01
C ASP A 96 4.12 -5.21 -7.69
N LEU A 97 4.81 -4.12 -7.37
CA LEU A 97 4.58 -3.36 -6.14
C LEU A 97 3.20 -2.71 -6.15
N ALA A 98 2.45 -2.91 -5.07
CA ALA A 98 1.12 -2.34 -4.92
C ALA A 98 1.18 -0.83 -4.69
N THR A 99 0.21 -0.10 -5.19
CA THR A 99 -0.03 1.32 -4.87
C THR A 99 -1.26 1.47 -4.00
N ALA A 100 -1.25 2.45 -3.11
CA ALA A 100 -2.38 2.73 -2.22
C ALA A 100 -3.61 3.31 -2.96
N SER A 101 -3.41 3.81 -4.18
CA SER A 101 -4.44 4.35 -5.05
C SER A 101 -4.13 4.03 -6.51
N ASP A 102 -5.16 3.89 -7.33
CA ASP A 102 -5.02 3.67 -8.79
C ASP A 102 -4.50 4.91 -9.53
N THR A 103 -4.56 6.09 -8.87
CA THR A 103 -4.10 7.35 -9.45
C THR A 103 -2.69 7.68 -8.97
N VAL A 104 -1.78 7.92 -9.89
CA VAL A 104 -0.44 8.45 -9.64
C VAL A 104 -0.23 9.67 -10.54
N THR A 105 -0.03 10.83 -9.92
CA THR A 105 0.13 12.11 -10.63
C THR A 105 1.58 12.60 -10.71
N GLY A 106 2.47 12.00 -9.93
CA GLY A 106 3.88 12.33 -9.90
C GLY A 106 4.68 11.30 -9.11
N VAL A 107 5.97 11.22 -9.38
CA VAL A 107 6.89 10.29 -8.71
C VAL A 107 8.17 11.04 -8.36
N ASP A 108 8.57 10.97 -7.10
CA ASP A 108 9.91 11.41 -6.65
C ASP A 108 10.75 10.19 -6.30
N ILE A 109 12.02 10.21 -6.69
CA ILE A 109 13.02 9.20 -6.29
C ILE A 109 14.22 9.94 -5.74
N TYR A 110 14.64 9.62 -4.51
CA TYR A 110 15.79 10.26 -3.91
C TYR A 110 16.53 9.35 -2.94
N TYR A 111 17.83 9.64 -2.77
CA TYR A 111 18.73 8.91 -1.90
C TYR A 111 18.50 9.30 -0.43
N ASN A 112 18.57 8.29 0.44
CA ASN A 112 18.67 8.46 1.89
C ASN A 112 19.83 7.62 2.42
N ALA A 113 20.68 8.21 3.26
CA ALA A 113 21.84 7.53 3.82
C ALA A 113 21.51 6.50 4.91
N GLY A 114 20.32 6.52 5.41
CA GLY A 114 19.82 5.71 6.52
C GLY A 114 19.14 6.56 7.58
N HIS A 115 18.15 5.98 8.24
CA HIS A 115 17.42 6.57 9.36
C HIS A 115 16.96 5.45 10.32
N PRO A 116 16.43 5.77 11.53
CA PRO A 116 15.90 4.76 12.43
C PRO A 116 14.92 3.82 11.71
N GLY A 117 15.14 2.50 11.87
CA GLY A 117 14.36 1.45 11.22
C GLY A 117 14.88 1.00 9.85
N VAL A 118 15.64 1.83 9.13
CA VAL A 118 16.35 1.47 7.90
C VAL A 118 17.74 2.10 7.93
N ASP A 119 18.70 1.44 8.59
CA ASP A 119 20.05 1.99 8.85
C ASP A 119 20.95 1.99 7.60
N LYS A 120 20.56 1.30 6.54
CA LYS A 120 21.33 1.17 5.31
C LYS A 120 20.94 2.26 4.29
N PRO A 121 21.90 2.67 3.41
CA PRO A 121 21.59 3.53 2.28
C PRO A 121 20.48 2.94 1.41
N HIS A 122 19.46 3.73 1.11
CA HIS A 122 18.32 3.32 0.33
C HIS A 122 17.77 4.47 -0.53
N ALA A 123 16.97 4.13 -1.52
CA ALA A 123 16.19 5.10 -2.27
C ALA A 123 14.77 5.15 -1.70
N HIS A 124 14.26 6.36 -1.52
CA HIS A 124 12.82 6.59 -1.39
C HIS A 124 12.20 6.73 -2.77
N VAL A 125 11.12 6.02 -3.00
CA VAL A 125 10.26 6.17 -4.18
C VAL A 125 8.89 6.62 -3.68
N VAL A 126 8.49 7.84 -4.02
CA VAL A 126 7.25 8.46 -3.55
C VAL A 126 6.30 8.64 -4.71
N LEU A 127 5.17 7.98 -4.67
CA LEU A 127 4.12 7.99 -5.69
C LEU A 127 2.97 8.86 -5.19
N PHE A 128 2.82 10.08 -5.71
CA PHE A 128 1.77 11.01 -5.31
C PHE A 128 0.43 10.70 -5.96
N HIS A 129 -0.66 10.76 -5.21
CA HIS A 129 -1.99 10.34 -5.65
C HIS A 129 -2.89 11.46 -6.15
N ASP A 130 -2.49 12.71 -5.95
CA ASP A 130 -3.14 13.87 -6.58
C ASP A 130 -2.14 15.01 -6.81
N PRO A 131 -2.46 16.01 -7.66
CA PRO A 131 -1.52 17.07 -8.03
C PRO A 131 -1.05 17.94 -6.86
N ASP A 132 -1.84 18.04 -5.78
CA ASP A 132 -1.54 18.87 -4.63
C ASP A 132 -0.90 18.09 -3.46
N ALA A 133 -0.81 16.76 -3.58
CA ALA A 133 -0.33 15.88 -2.52
C ALA A 133 1.08 16.26 -2.05
N LYS A 134 2.00 16.52 -2.97
CA LYS A 134 3.37 16.91 -2.64
C LYS A 134 3.43 18.20 -1.81
N ALA A 135 2.61 19.18 -2.14
CA ALA A 135 2.54 20.45 -1.40
C ALA A 135 1.94 20.26 0.00
N ARG A 136 0.95 19.39 0.15
CA ARG A 136 0.36 19.08 1.46
C ARG A 136 1.31 18.34 2.37
N LEU A 137 2.11 17.42 1.83
CA LEU A 137 3.11 16.65 2.60
C LEU A 137 4.36 17.47 2.97
N ALA A 138 4.61 18.58 2.30
CA ALA A 138 5.80 19.42 2.53
C ALA A 138 5.73 20.32 3.78
N LYS A 139 4.55 20.45 4.40
CA LYS A 139 4.29 21.46 5.44
C LYS A 139 4.29 20.86 6.83
#